data_d6b57ca3d3513ef4074e679b5639267f
#
_entry.id   d6b57ca3d3513ef4074e679b5639267f
#
_cell.length_a   1.000
_cell.length_b   1.000
_cell.length_c   1.000
_cell.angle_alpha   90.00
_cell.angle_beta   90.00
_cell.angle_gamma   90.00
#
_symmetry.space_group_name_H-M   'P 1'
#
loop_
_entity.id
_entity.type
_entity.pdbx_description
1 polymer ?
#
loop_
_entity_poly.entity_id
_entity_poly.type
_entity_poly.pdbx_seq_one_letter_code
_entity_poly.pdbx_strand_id
1 'polypeptide(L)'
;VDKKDGFKYTISATMGGKAVTVTEGANNTYTISNVTGNLVITIEKESTLTMEVAVSEYVQLDDKTVFLVTVTGTPEEGKAFAYGEDVMYKTTAYGENVYSWLVIVNKGETFDKATAAAKITQASATAEEVTQSYDVNETNLVDINDAQLTYDIYSGKYTDFEKVSVRKFLRADVTSDKVVNSADAVAVIANSK
;
A
#
# COMPACT_ATOMS: atom_id res chain seq x y z
N VAL A 1 28.19 6.27 2.30
CA VAL A 1 26.78 6.55 2.03
C VAL A 1 25.95 5.44 2.65
N ASP A 2 25.00 5.78 3.50
CA ASP A 2 24.06 4.81 4.04
C ASP A 2 23.00 4.49 2.97
N LYS A 3 23.21 3.40 2.25
CA LYS A 3 22.28 2.90 1.25
C LYS A 3 21.10 2.22 1.96
N LYS A 4 19.88 2.58 1.55
CA LYS A 4 18.67 1.86 1.97
C LYS A 4 18.34 0.78 0.95
N ASP A 5 17.87 -0.36 1.42
CA ASP A 5 17.39 -1.45 0.55
C ASP A 5 16.23 -0.98 -0.34
N GLY A 6 16.10 -1.57 -1.52
CA GLY A 6 15.07 -1.18 -2.49
C GLY A 6 15.38 0.08 -3.28
N PHE A 7 16.63 0.56 -3.23
CA PHE A 7 17.05 1.73 -3.99
C PHE A 7 18.41 1.52 -4.65
N LYS A 8 18.50 1.98 -5.89
CA LYS A 8 19.79 2.16 -6.59
C LYS A 8 20.26 3.58 -6.34
N TYR A 9 21.53 3.72 -6.01
CA TYR A 9 22.16 5.01 -5.80
C TYR A 9 23.19 5.27 -6.90
N THR A 10 23.09 6.43 -7.52
CA THR A 10 24.11 6.93 -8.47
C THR A 10 24.79 8.11 -7.82
N ILE A 11 26.11 8.01 -7.63
CA ILE A 11 26.91 9.06 -6.99
C ILE A 11 27.80 9.67 -8.07
N SER A 12 27.66 10.97 -8.25
CA SER A 12 28.49 11.76 -9.16
C SER A 12 29.12 12.94 -8.42
N ALA A 13 30.19 13.47 -8.96
CA ALA A 13 30.84 14.65 -8.41
C ALA A 13 31.34 15.60 -9.50
N THR A 14 31.31 16.87 -9.17
CA THR A 14 31.94 17.92 -9.99
C THR A 14 32.89 18.76 -9.14
N MET A 15 33.97 19.23 -9.74
CA MET A 15 34.94 20.14 -9.12
C MET A 15 35.15 21.33 -10.05
N GLY A 16 34.85 22.53 -9.54
CA GLY A 16 34.86 23.72 -10.39
C GLY A 16 33.92 23.63 -11.58
N GLY A 17 32.79 22.93 -11.45
CA GLY A 17 31.81 22.71 -12.53
C GLY A 17 32.20 21.61 -13.54
N LYS A 18 33.33 20.94 -13.41
CA LYS A 18 33.76 19.82 -14.29
C LYS A 18 33.57 18.49 -13.55
N ALA A 19 33.07 17.47 -14.26
CA ALA A 19 32.94 16.12 -13.74
C ALA A 19 34.29 15.54 -13.29
N VAL A 20 34.29 14.90 -12.12
CA VAL A 20 35.46 14.18 -11.58
C VAL A 20 35.09 12.72 -11.33
N THR A 21 36.11 11.85 -11.40
CA THR A 21 35.90 10.42 -11.21
C THR A 21 35.57 10.12 -9.74
N VAL A 22 34.47 9.41 -9.53
CA VAL A 22 34.07 8.82 -8.27
C VAL A 22 34.34 7.32 -8.35
N THR A 23 35.17 6.80 -7.46
CA THR A 23 35.48 5.37 -7.39
C THR A 23 34.74 4.74 -6.23
N GLU A 24 33.89 3.76 -6.50
CA GLU A 24 33.20 2.99 -5.46
C GLU A 24 34.17 1.95 -4.86
N GLY A 25 34.24 1.91 -3.55
CA GLY A 25 35.01 0.95 -2.77
C GLY A 25 34.11 0.02 -1.96
N ALA A 26 34.71 -0.82 -1.14
CA ALA A 26 33.97 -1.71 -0.24
C ALA A 26 33.14 -0.91 0.78
N ASN A 27 32.09 -1.54 1.32
CA ASN A 27 31.24 -0.98 2.39
C ASN A 27 30.62 0.39 2.06
N ASN A 28 30.17 0.57 0.79
CA ASN A 28 29.53 1.81 0.34
C ASN A 28 30.42 3.07 0.52
N THR A 29 31.72 2.89 0.48
CA THR A 29 32.68 4.02 0.46
C THR A 29 32.87 4.52 -0.96
N TYR A 30 33.09 5.82 -1.11
CA TYR A 30 33.35 6.47 -2.40
C TYR A 30 34.57 7.35 -2.26
N THR A 31 35.49 7.20 -3.19
CA THR A 31 36.72 7.95 -3.20
C THR A 31 36.78 8.90 -4.38
N ILE A 32 37.14 10.14 -4.12
CA ILE A 32 37.42 11.15 -5.13
C ILE A 32 38.87 11.61 -4.91
N SER A 33 39.71 11.39 -5.89
CA SER A 33 41.14 11.72 -5.82
C SER A 33 41.38 13.15 -6.30
N ASN A 34 42.51 13.75 -5.82
CA ASN A 34 43.01 15.04 -6.29
C ASN A 34 42.01 16.20 -6.16
N VAL A 35 41.39 16.31 -5.00
CA VAL A 35 40.50 17.43 -4.70
C VAL A 35 41.31 18.70 -4.51
N THR A 36 41.24 19.64 -5.47
CA THR A 36 42.00 20.90 -5.46
C THR A 36 41.11 22.14 -5.47
N GLY A 37 39.80 21.99 -5.40
CA GLY A 37 38.85 23.10 -5.46
C GLY A 37 37.49 22.75 -4.86
N ASN A 38 36.48 23.57 -5.11
CA ASN A 38 35.12 23.34 -4.64
C ASN A 38 34.56 22.07 -5.25
N LEU A 39 34.24 21.11 -4.39
CA LEU A 39 33.66 19.81 -4.74
C LEU A 39 32.16 19.82 -4.48
N VAL A 40 31.38 19.46 -5.49
CA VAL A 40 29.93 19.20 -5.36
C VAL A 40 29.70 17.72 -5.59
N ILE A 41 29.09 17.06 -4.62
CA ILE A 41 28.71 15.65 -4.71
C ILE A 41 27.20 15.60 -4.88
N THR A 42 26.75 14.91 -5.92
CA THR A 42 25.33 14.66 -6.21
C THR A 42 25.04 13.19 -5.95
N ILE A 43 24.00 12.92 -5.17
CA ILE A 43 23.51 11.58 -4.88
C ILE A 43 22.11 11.49 -5.46
N GLU A 44 21.94 10.70 -6.51
CA GLU A 44 20.65 10.36 -7.08
C GLU A 44 20.19 9.02 -6.52
N LYS A 45 18.92 8.93 -6.19
CA LYS A 45 18.28 7.76 -5.60
C LYS A 45 17.12 7.35 -6.49
N GLU A 46 17.18 6.13 -7.02
CA GLU A 46 16.13 5.52 -7.83
C GLU A 46 15.59 4.29 -7.12
N SER A 47 14.25 4.15 -7.04
CA SER A 47 13.64 2.93 -6.50
C SER A 47 13.88 1.76 -7.44
N THR A 48 14.37 0.64 -6.90
CA THR A 48 14.49 -0.64 -7.63
C THR A 48 13.24 -1.50 -7.53
N LEU A 49 12.23 -1.02 -6.77
CA LEU A 49 10.97 -1.74 -6.60
C LEU A 49 10.16 -1.69 -7.89
N THR A 50 9.94 -2.87 -8.48
CA THR A 50 8.97 -3.03 -9.55
C THR A 50 7.59 -3.21 -8.92
N MET A 51 6.84 -2.11 -8.82
CA MET A 51 5.48 -2.13 -8.28
C MET A 51 4.56 -1.25 -9.13
N GLU A 52 3.32 -1.68 -9.26
CA GLU A 52 2.25 -0.87 -9.82
C GLU A 52 1.29 -0.47 -8.70
N VAL A 53 1.05 0.83 -8.55
CA VAL A 53 0.11 1.37 -7.58
C VAL A 53 -1.17 1.76 -8.29
N ALA A 54 -2.32 1.38 -7.74
CA ALA A 54 -3.62 1.87 -8.18
C ALA A 54 -4.43 2.38 -6.98
N VAL A 55 -5.32 3.32 -7.24
CA VAL A 55 -6.25 3.91 -6.28
C VAL A 55 -7.64 3.91 -6.89
N SER A 56 -8.62 3.43 -6.14
CA SER A 56 -10.03 3.47 -6.53
C SER A 56 -10.91 3.79 -5.32
N GLU A 57 -12.09 4.34 -5.58
CA GLU A 57 -13.11 4.48 -4.53
C GLU A 57 -13.59 3.08 -4.12
N TYR A 58 -13.65 2.83 -2.83
CA TYR A 58 -14.02 1.55 -2.24
C TYR A 58 -15.37 1.59 -1.53
N VAL A 59 -15.59 2.64 -0.72
CA VAL A 59 -16.87 2.95 -0.10
C VAL A 59 -17.08 4.46 -0.16
N GLN A 60 -18.24 4.88 -0.64
CA GLN A 60 -18.61 6.30 -0.63
C GLN A 60 -19.57 6.56 0.54
N LEU A 61 -19.13 7.41 1.46
CA LEU A 61 -19.88 7.83 2.63
C LEU A 61 -20.43 9.26 2.42
N ASP A 62 -21.26 9.75 3.33
CA ASP A 62 -21.87 11.08 3.19
C ASP A 62 -20.84 12.21 3.20
N ASP A 63 -19.88 12.16 4.12
CA ASP A 63 -18.85 13.18 4.36
C ASP A 63 -17.42 12.71 4.08
N LYS A 64 -17.23 11.45 3.73
CA LYS A 64 -15.93 10.82 3.50
C LYS A 64 -15.98 9.86 2.32
N THR A 65 -14.81 9.51 1.81
CA THR A 65 -14.62 8.42 0.85
C THR A 65 -13.54 7.49 1.39
N VAL A 66 -13.81 6.20 1.40
CA VAL A 66 -12.79 5.17 1.64
C VAL A 66 -12.18 4.82 0.29
N PHE A 67 -10.89 5.03 0.15
CA PHE A 67 -10.14 4.63 -1.05
C PHE A 67 -9.43 3.31 -0.82
N LEU A 68 -9.49 2.44 -1.80
CA LEU A 68 -8.66 1.25 -1.91
C LEU A 68 -7.35 1.62 -2.59
N VAL A 69 -6.24 1.43 -1.90
CA VAL A 69 -4.90 1.49 -2.45
C VAL A 69 -4.43 0.07 -2.70
N THR A 70 -4.11 -0.27 -3.93
CA THR A 70 -3.51 -1.56 -4.27
C THR A 70 -2.09 -1.39 -4.79
N VAL A 71 -1.25 -2.33 -4.41
CA VAL A 71 0.12 -2.48 -4.94
C VAL A 71 0.21 -3.86 -5.57
N THR A 72 0.48 -3.90 -6.87
CA THR A 72 0.80 -5.14 -7.57
C THR A 72 2.31 -5.23 -7.74
N GLY A 73 2.91 -6.30 -7.24
CA GLY A 73 4.35 -6.52 -7.31
C GLY A 73 4.84 -7.53 -6.30
N THR A 74 6.14 -7.78 -6.31
CA THR A 74 6.79 -8.70 -5.37
C THR A 74 7.67 -7.88 -4.43
N PRO A 75 7.41 -7.91 -3.11
CA PRO A 75 8.32 -7.28 -2.16
C PRO A 75 9.65 -8.03 -2.12
N GLU A 76 10.68 -7.40 -1.58
CA GLU A 76 11.96 -8.04 -1.33
C GLU A 76 11.80 -9.24 -0.37
N GLU A 77 12.72 -10.18 -0.45
CA GLU A 77 12.71 -11.37 0.42
C GLU A 77 12.68 -10.98 1.91
N GLY A 78 11.77 -11.56 2.66
CA GLY A 78 11.57 -11.26 4.08
C GLY A 78 10.89 -9.94 4.38
N LYS A 79 10.34 -9.26 3.35
CA LYS A 79 9.63 -7.99 3.49
C LYS A 79 8.19 -8.09 2.99
N ALA A 80 7.37 -7.13 3.39
CA ALA A 80 6.03 -6.91 2.88
C ALA A 80 5.87 -5.44 2.49
N PHE A 81 4.95 -5.13 1.56
CA PHE A 81 4.56 -3.75 1.32
C PHE A 81 3.86 -3.17 2.55
N ALA A 82 4.12 -1.90 2.80
CA ALA A 82 3.51 -1.14 3.88
C ALA A 82 3.00 0.20 3.36
N TYR A 83 1.93 0.70 3.96
CA TYR A 83 1.39 2.03 3.74
C TYR A 83 1.67 2.88 5.00
N GLY A 84 2.63 3.78 4.93
CA GLY A 84 3.19 4.41 6.10
C GLY A 84 3.93 3.39 6.98
N GLU A 85 3.42 3.16 8.19
CA GLU A 85 3.97 2.19 9.16
C GLU A 85 3.21 0.85 9.15
N ASP A 86 2.04 0.81 8.52
CA ASP A 86 1.14 -0.35 8.53
C ASP A 86 1.43 -1.32 7.39
N VAL A 87 1.57 -2.60 7.71
CA VAL A 87 1.75 -3.66 6.72
C VAL A 87 0.46 -3.84 5.92
N MET A 88 0.56 -3.78 4.59
CA MET A 88 -0.57 -4.00 3.70
C MET A 88 -0.99 -5.47 3.69
N TYR A 89 -2.27 -5.71 3.53
CA TYR A 89 -2.82 -7.07 3.42
C TYR A 89 -2.62 -7.64 2.02
N LYS A 90 -2.22 -8.90 1.91
CA LYS A 90 -2.23 -9.61 0.64
C LYS A 90 -3.67 -9.99 0.27
N THR A 91 -4.15 -9.56 -0.89
CA THR A 91 -5.54 -9.73 -1.35
C THR A 91 -5.57 -10.49 -2.67
N THR A 92 -5.45 -11.81 -2.59
CA THR A 92 -5.34 -12.70 -3.75
C THR A 92 -6.59 -12.70 -4.65
N ALA A 93 -7.76 -12.34 -4.11
CA ALA A 93 -8.97 -12.17 -4.90
C ALA A 93 -8.90 -11.00 -5.90
N TYR A 94 -8.04 -10.00 -5.65
CA TYR A 94 -7.82 -8.89 -6.58
C TYR A 94 -6.73 -9.17 -7.62
N GLY A 95 -6.01 -10.28 -7.48
CA GLY A 95 -4.98 -10.75 -8.39
C GLY A 95 -3.77 -11.35 -7.68
N GLU A 96 -2.93 -12.02 -8.45
CA GLU A 96 -1.67 -12.54 -7.93
C GLU A 96 -0.74 -11.38 -7.53
N ASN A 97 -0.09 -11.50 -6.38
CA ASN A 97 0.82 -10.49 -5.84
C ASN A 97 0.20 -9.09 -5.67
N VAL A 98 -1.10 -9.02 -5.36
CA VAL A 98 -1.78 -7.77 -5.01
C VAL A 98 -1.83 -7.61 -3.50
N TYR A 99 -1.46 -6.42 -3.05
CA TYR A 99 -1.48 -5.99 -1.65
C TYR A 99 -2.40 -4.77 -1.54
N SER A 100 -3.19 -4.69 -0.49
CA SER A 100 -4.23 -3.69 -0.33
C SER A 100 -4.16 -2.99 1.02
N TRP A 101 -4.48 -1.70 0.99
CA TRP A 101 -4.72 -0.87 2.16
C TRP A 101 -5.90 0.07 1.91
N LEU A 102 -6.53 0.51 2.97
CA LEU A 102 -7.65 1.44 2.88
C LEU A 102 -7.28 2.78 3.49
N VAL A 103 -7.70 3.86 2.84
CA VAL A 103 -7.47 5.24 3.27
C VAL A 103 -8.79 5.98 3.30
N ILE A 104 -9.08 6.62 4.43
CA ILE A 104 -10.27 7.45 4.59
C ILE A 104 -9.89 8.91 4.31
N VAL A 105 -10.62 9.54 3.41
CA VAL A 105 -10.39 10.92 2.98
C VAL A 105 -11.69 11.70 3.11
N ASN A 106 -11.64 12.94 3.59
CA ASN A 106 -12.83 13.76 3.68
C ASN A 106 -13.35 14.11 2.29
N LYS A 107 -14.66 14.24 2.17
CA LYS A 107 -15.30 14.61 0.90
C LYS A 107 -14.77 15.94 0.39
N GLY A 108 -14.36 15.95 -0.87
CA GLY A 108 -13.77 17.13 -1.54
C GLY A 108 -12.25 17.24 -1.43
N GLU A 109 -11.59 16.41 -0.64
CA GLU A 109 -10.14 16.28 -0.65
C GLU A 109 -9.69 15.38 -1.81
N THR A 110 -8.58 15.74 -2.45
CA THR A 110 -8.00 14.93 -3.53
C THR A 110 -7.11 13.85 -2.97
N PHE A 111 -7.38 12.61 -3.36
CA PHE A 111 -6.51 11.48 -3.07
C PHE A 111 -6.24 10.71 -4.36
N ASP A 112 -5.00 10.69 -4.81
CA ASP A 112 -4.59 10.13 -6.08
C ASP A 112 -3.46 9.09 -5.95
N LYS A 113 -3.11 8.49 -7.08
CA LYS A 113 -2.02 7.51 -7.18
C LYS A 113 -0.68 8.07 -6.70
N ALA A 114 -0.37 9.33 -6.97
CA ALA A 114 0.91 9.93 -6.59
C ALA A 114 0.99 10.11 -5.06
N THR A 115 -0.10 10.57 -4.45
CA THR A 115 -0.25 10.71 -3.01
C THR A 115 -0.13 9.35 -2.30
N ALA A 116 -0.78 8.31 -2.85
CA ALA A 116 -0.69 6.96 -2.33
C ALA A 116 0.73 6.39 -2.46
N ALA A 117 1.33 6.49 -3.66
CA ALA A 117 2.66 5.95 -3.95
C ALA A 117 3.75 6.54 -3.04
N ALA A 118 3.63 7.82 -2.68
CA ALA A 118 4.57 8.49 -1.79
C ALA A 118 4.62 7.90 -0.36
N LYS A 119 3.57 7.17 0.05
CA LYS A 119 3.46 6.52 1.37
C LYS A 119 3.78 5.03 1.35
N ILE A 120 3.96 4.42 0.17
CA ILE A 120 4.26 3.00 0.06
C ILE A 120 5.73 2.77 0.33
N THR A 121 6.00 1.84 1.25
CA THR A 121 7.32 1.40 1.68
C THR A 121 7.38 -0.12 1.74
N GLN A 122 8.48 -0.67 2.24
CA GLN A 122 8.58 -2.08 2.63
C GLN A 122 8.98 -2.18 4.10
N ALA A 123 8.32 -3.08 4.82
CA ALA A 123 8.60 -3.41 6.21
C ALA A 123 9.18 -4.83 6.31
N SER A 124 10.06 -5.07 7.28
CA SER A 124 10.54 -6.42 7.63
C SER A 124 9.41 -7.16 8.37
N ALA A 125 8.49 -7.70 7.61
CA ALA A 125 7.28 -8.37 8.08
C ALA A 125 6.75 -9.32 7.02
N THR A 126 5.81 -10.17 7.42
CA THR A 126 5.01 -10.98 6.49
C THR A 126 3.62 -10.37 6.37
N ALA A 127 3.16 -10.15 5.15
CA ALA A 127 1.80 -9.67 4.93
C ALA A 127 0.79 -10.77 5.30
N GLU A 128 -0.23 -10.38 6.08
CA GLU A 128 -1.37 -11.25 6.29
C GLU A 128 -2.22 -11.34 5.01
N GLU A 129 -2.77 -12.52 4.75
CA GLU A 129 -3.68 -12.70 3.63
C GLU A 129 -5.12 -12.40 4.06
N VAL A 130 -5.82 -11.62 3.24
CA VAL A 130 -7.26 -11.43 3.31
C VAL A 130 -7.88 -12.21 2.17
N THR A 131 -8.65 -13.24 2.54
CA THR A 131 -9.47 -14.00 1.60
C THR A 131 -10.89 -13.47 1.68
N GLN A 132 -11.45 -13.08 0.55
CA GLN A 132 -12.87 -12.73 0.46
C GLN A 132 -13.71 -13.96 0.80
N SER A 133 -14.65 -13.76 1.70
CA SER A 133 -15.50 -14.83 2.23
C SER A 133 -16.80 -14.19 2.71
N TYR A 134 -17.90 -14.93 2.61
CA TYR A 134 -19.18 -14.49 3.16
C TYR A 134 -19.18 -14.39 4.71
N ASP A 135 -18.24 -15.03 5.38
CA ASP A 135 -17.96 -14.85 6.82
C ASP A 135 -17.11 -13.57 7.00
N VAL A 136 -17.76 -12.42 6.91
CA VAL A 136 -17.13 -11.09 6.95
C VAL A 136 -16.63 -10.75 8.36
N ASN A 137 -17.35 -11.18 9.39
CA ASN A 137 -17.04 -10.90 10.78
C ASN A 137 -16.03 -11.87 11.41
N GLU A 138 -15.63 -12.94 10.68
CA GLU A 138 -14.63 -13.96 11.08
C GLU A 138 -15.05 -14.81 12.29
N THR A 139 -16.35 -15.16 12.36
CA THR A 139 -16.89 -16.04 13.41
C THR A 139 -16.89 -17.51 13.03
N ASN A 140 -16.48 -17.86 11.81
CA ASN A 140 -16.59 -19.17 11.17
C ASN A 140 -18.05 -19.61 10.90
N LEU A 141 -18.96 -18.66 10.88
CA LEU A 141 -20.38 -18.88 10.55
C LEU A 141 -20.82 -17.80 9.59
N VAL A 142 -21.41 -18.19 8.46
CA VAL A 142 -22.03 -17.24 7.54
C VAL A 142 -23.48 -17.05 7.92
N ASP A 143 -23.80 -15.90 8.49
CA ASP A 143 -25.14 -15.59 8.97
C ASP A 143 -25.55 -14.13 8.69
N ILE A 144 -26.71 -13.74 9.21
CA ILE A 144 -27.25 -12.39 9.01
C ILE A 144 -26.35 -11.29 9.58
N ASN A 145 -25.49 -11.60 10.58
CA ASN A 145 -24.57 -10.62 11.17
C ASN A 145 -23.47 -10.22 10.20
N ASP A 146 -23.07 -11.11 9.29
CA ASP A 146 -22.12 -10.79 8.22
C ASP A 146 -22.71 -9.83 7.21
N ALA A 147 -23.96 -10.09 6.80
CA ALA A 147 -24.71 -9.20 5.92
C ALA A 147 -24.96 -7.84 6.60
N GLN A 148 -25.28 -7.83 7.88
CA GLN A 148 -25.46 -6.61 8.64
C GLN A 148 -24.16 -5.82 8.75
N LEU A 149 -23.02 -6.48 8.98
CA LEU A 149 -21.71 -5.84 9.02
C LEU A 149 -21.36 -5.21 7.66
N THR A 150 -21.57 -5.96 6.56
CA THR A 150 -21.35 -5.46 5.20
C THR A 150 -22.25 -4.25 4.91
N TYR A 151 -23.55 -4.32 5.29
CA TYR A 151 -24.46 -3.20 5.18
C TYR A 151 -23.99 -1.98 5.99
N ASP A 152 -23.61 -2.19 7.24
CA ASP A 152 -23.13 -1.14 8.14
C ASP A 152 -21.87 -0.44 7.59
N ILE A 153 -20.99 -1.19 6.92
CA ILE A 153 -19.78 -0.65 6.29
C ILE A 153 -20.17 0.30 5.14
N TYR A 154 -20.93 -0.18 4.16
CA TYR A 154 -21.22 0.65 2.99
C TYR A 154 -22.25 1.76 3.25
N SER A 155 -23.08 1.62 4.28
CA SER A 155 -24.05 2.66 4.69
C SER A 155 -23.41 3.78 5.52
N GLY A 156 -22.12 3.67 5.86
CA GLY A 156 -21.40 4.72 6.57
C GLY A 156 -21.54 4.71 8.08
N LYS A 157 -22.00 3.63 8.66
CA LYS A 157 -22.04 3.49 10.12
C LYS A 157 -20.65 3.52 10.75
N TYR A 158 -19.64 3.07 10.00
CA TYR A 158 -18.24 3.08 10.39
C TYR A 158 -17.47 4.07 9.53
N THR A 159 -17.01 5.15 10.15
CA THR A 159 -16.28 6.26 9.51
C THR A 159 -14.80 6.28 9.83
N ASP A 160 -14.31 5.25 10.51
CA ASP A 160 -12.92 5.00 10.89
C ASP A 160 -12.66 3.49 11.01
N PHE A 161 -11.40 3.13 11.22
CA PHE A 161 -10.99 1.73 11.39
C PHE A 161 -10.81 1.31 12.85
N GLU A 162 -11.26 2.12 13.82
CA GLU A 162 -11.14 1.80 15.25
C GLU A 162 -12.12 0.71 15.69
N LYS A 163 -13.36 0.77 15.18
CA LYS A 163 -14.42 -0.20 15.53
C LYS A 163 -14.47 -1.40 14.60
N VAL A 164 -14.13 -1.19 13.33
CA VAL A 164 -14.07 -2.24 12.31
C VAL A 164 -12.73 -2.11 11.60
N SER A 165 -11.89 -3.12 11.72
CA SER A 165 -10.53 -3.11 11.17
C SER A 165 -10.51 -3.03 9.65
N VAL A 166 -9.42 -2.51 9.08
CA VAL A 166 -9.13 -2.53 7.62
C VAL A 166 -9.35 -3.92 7.04
N ARG A 167 -8.93 -4.98 7.76
CA ARG A 167 -9.12 -6.37 7.34
C ARG A 167 -10.60 -6.71 7.10
N LYS A 168 -11.49 -6.34 8.02
CA LYS A 168 -12.95 -6.61 7.88
C LYS A 168 -13.58 -5.77 6.77
N PHE A 169 -13.14 -4.52 6.60
CA PHE A 169 -13.56 -3.72 5.45
C PHE A 169 -13.15 -4.39 4.12
N LEU A 170 -11.92 -4.91 4.00
CA LEU A 170 -11.48 -5.62 2.80
C LEU A 170 -12.27 -6.91 2.57
N ARG A 171 -12.66 -7.63 3.64
CA ARG A 171 -13.49 -8.83 3.54
C ARG A 171 -14.93 -8.53 3.13
N ALA A 172 -15.43 -7.32 3.37
CA ALA A 172 -16.80 -6.94 3.03
C ALA A 172 -17.05 -6.86 1.50
N ASP A 173 -16.01 -6.72 0.69
CA ASP A 173 -16.07 -6.88 -0.76
C ASP A 173 -16.08 -8.38 -1.12
N VAL A 174 -17.20 -9.04 -0.85
CA VAL A 174 -17.35 -10.48 -1.08
C VAL A 174 -17.48 -10.83 -2.56
N THR A 175 -17.86 -9.86 -3.40
CA THR A 175 -17.94 -9.99 -4.86
C THR A 175 -16.60 -9.80 -5.55
N SER A 176 -15.60 -9.27 -4.84
CA SER A 176 -14.23 -9.01 -5.32
C SER A 176 -14.16 -8.03 -6.50
N ASP A 177 -15.12 -7.10 -6.56
CA ASP A 177 -15.18 -6.07 -7.61
C ASP A 177 -14.43 -4.76 -7.23
N LYS A 178 -13.82 -4.73 -6.04
CA LYS A 178 -13.08 -3.61 -5.45
C LYS A 178 -13.97 -2.44 -5.01
N VAL A 179 -15.23 -2.72 -4.75
CA VAL A 179 -16.20 -1.75 -4.22
C VAL A 179 -17.08 -2.46 -3.19
N VAL A 180 -17.28 -1.87 -2.02
CA VAL A 180 -18.28 -2.40 -1.07
C VAL A 180 -19.59 -1.64 -1.21
N ASN A 181 -20.66 -2.38 -1.55
CA ASN A 181 -21.98 -1.83 -1.80
C ASN A 181 -23.10 -2.84 -1.44
N SER A 182 -24.33 -2.52 -1.83
CA SER A 182 -25.47 -3.40 -1.54
C SER A 182 -25.40 -4.78 -2.20
N ALA A 183 -24.65 -4.94 -3.32
CA ALA A 183 -24.50 -6.24 -3.97
C ALA A 183 -23.76 -7.22 -3.06
N ASP A 184 -22.76 -6.75 -2.31
CA ASP A 184 -22.02 -7.58 -1.35
C ASP A 184 -22.91 -8.05 -0.20
N ALA A 185 -23.71 -7.15 0.39
CA ALA A 185 -24.66 -7.54 1.44
C ALA A 185 -25.70 -8.56 0.94
N VAL A 186 -26.21 -8.38 -0.27
CA VAL A 186 -27.14 -9.35 -0.90
C VAL A 186 -26.45 -10.69 -1.15
N ALA A 187 -25.20 -10.68 -1.61
CA ALA A 187 -24.44 -11.90 -1.82
C ALA A 187 -24.20 -12.66 -0.51
N VAL A 188 -23.92 -11.97 0.59
CA VAL A 188 -23.82 -12.59 1.92
C VAL A 188 -25.16 -13.21 2.34
N ILE A 189 -26.28 -12.48 2.21
CA ILE A 189 -27.61 -12.99 2.55
C ILE A 189 -27.94 -14.27 1.77
N ALA A 190 -27.62 -14.29 0.48
CA ALA A 190 -27.87 -15.44 -0.38
C ALA A 190 -27.08 -16.71 0.03
N ASN A 191 -25.99 -16.54 0.78
CA ASN A 191 -25.11 -17.62 1.24
C ASN A 191 -25.19 -17.86 2.76
N SER A 192 -26.00 -17.08 3.51
CA SER A 192 -26.25 -17.31 4.93
C SER A 192 -27.19 -18.50 5.14
N LYS A 193 -27.00 -19.19 6.27
CA LYS A 193 -27.79 -20.38 6.66
C LYS A 193 -28.69 -20.05 7.84
#